data_4d9dc376b576f72d460f5d73a55aa344
#
_entry.id   4d9dc376b576f72d460f5d73a55aa344
#
_cell.length_a   1.000
_cell.length_b   1.000
_cell.length_c   1.000
_cell.angle_alpha   90.00
_cell.angle_beta   90.00
_cell.angle_gamma   90.00
#
_symmetry.space_group_name_H-M   'P 1'
#
loop_
_entity.id
_entity.type
_entity.pdbx_description
1 polymer ?
#
loop_
_entity_poly.entity_id
_entity_poly.type
_entity_poly.pdbx_seq_one_letter_code
_entity_poly.pdbx_strand_id
1 'polypeptide(L)'
;MRTPLVRLQVDAPAEIWLKLENLQPIGSFKIRGAVNAIRQAPRELTAAGVVTASAGNMAQGVAWAARELGVPATIVVPQGAPQTKLAAIERLGGTVVEVPHEQWWQAIVEGRFAGVDGLFVHPVQDEPVLAGNGTIGLELAEDAADADAVLVPWGGGGLFTGIASALAALAPATAAYAVEPETGAPLNAALAAGAPRDVDYTPSFVDGAGSRALLPVMWERARPLLAGSFAVTLDQTAAAVRLLAERARVVAEGAGALALAAALSGRVPGDKLVCIVSGGNIDAERLATILRGGTPA
;
A
#
# COMPACT_ATOMS: atom_id res chain seq x y z
N MET A 1 11.77 5.48 -7.82
CA MET A 1 12.44 6.80 -7.60
C MET A 1 12.42 7.12 -6.12
N ARG A 2 13.43 7.82 -5.61
CA ARG A 2 13.37 8.42 -4.26
C ARG A 2 12.24 9.46 -4.24
N THR A 3 11.37 9.39 -3.23
CA THR A 3 10.24 10.32 -3.10
C THR A 3 10.53 11.39 -2.06
N PRO A 4 9.91 12.57 -2.17
CA PRO A 4 10.09 13.65 -1.19
C PRO A 4 9.62 13.22 0.21
N LEU A 5 10.34 13.72 1.23
CA LEU A 5 9.90 13.78 2.61
C LEU A 5 9.65 15.27 2.93
N VAL A 6 8.41 15.63 3.23
CA VAL A 6 8.02 17.04 3.44
C VAL A 6 7.29 17.23 4.76
N ARG A 7 7.58 18.34 5.45
CA ARG A 7 6.88 18.68 6.68
C ARG A 7 5.49 19.22 6.38
N LEU A 8 4.49 18.69 7.06
CA LEU A 8 3.12 19.19 6.99
C LEU A 8 2.94 20.37 7.96
N GLN A 9 2.55 21.53 7.43
CA GLN A 9 2.26 22.71 8.24
C GLN A 9 0.81 22.64 8.73
N VAL A 10 0.63 22.12 9.93
CA VAL A 10 -0.67 21.90 10.58
C VAL A 10 -0.49 22.06 12.09
N ASP A 11 -1.54 22.53 12.76
CA ASP A 11 -1.62 22.50 14.23
C ASP A 11 -1.99 21.08 14.66
N ALA A 12 -1.04 20.37 15.22
CA ALA A 12 -1.16 18.99 15.63
C ALA A 12 -0.32 18.72 16.89
N PRO A 13 -0.64 17.65 17.65
CA PRO A 13 0.10 17.28 18.85
C PRO A 13 1.59 16.98 18.63
N ALA A 14 1.96 16.59 17.41
CA ALA A 14 3.32 16.25 17.03
C ALA A 14 3.71 16.93 15.71
N GLU A 15 5.00 17.02 15.44
CA GLU A 15 5.53 17.39 14.13
C GLU A 15 5.28 16.26 13.12
N ILE A 16 4.55 16.56 12.04
CA ILE A 16 4.16 15.56 11.04
C ILE A 16 4.94 15.76 9.75
N TRP A 17 5.56 14.67 9.28
CA TRP A 17 6.24 14.59 8.00
C TRP A 17 5.54 13.59 7.08
N LEU A 18 5.51 13.89 5.79
CA LEU A 18 4.85 13.10 4.75
C LEU A 18 5.87 12.50 3.81
N LYS A 19 5.94 11.17 3.72
CA LYS A 19 6.68 10.45 2.69
C LYS A 19 5.76 10.20 1.50
N LEU A 20 6.00 10.91 0.39
CA LEU A 20 5.05 11.08 -0.71
C LEU A 20 5.17 9.99 -1.78
N GLU A 21 4.78 8.75 -1.47
CA GLU A 21 4.78 7.63 -2.41
C GLU A 21 3.70 7.74 -3.51
N ASN A 22 2.70 8.59 -3.31
CA ASN A 22 1.73 8.97 -4.33
C ASN A 22 2.35 9.75 -5.51
N LEU A 23 3.58 10.25 -5.39
CA LEU A 23 4.32 10.91 -6.47
C LEU A 23 5.18 9.94 -7.32
N GLN A 24 5.11 8.64 -7.07
CA GLN A 24 5.69 7.64 -7.95
C GLN A 24 5.02 7.66 -9.35
N PRO A 25 5.69 7.22 -10.43
CA PRO A 25 5.16 7.24 -11.80
C PRO A 25 3.77 6.65 -11.99
N ILE A 26 3.39 5.67 -11.16
CA ILE A 26 2.06 5.05 -11.20
C ILE A 26 1.12 5.60 -10.11
N GLY A 27 1.51 6.67 -9.42
CA GLY A 27 0.72 7.23 -8.33
C GLY A 27 0.70 6.40 -7.05
N SER A 28 1.61 5.42 -6.85
CA SER A 28 1.69 4.63 -5.62
C SER A 28 3.02 3.92 -5.42
N PHE A 29 3.29 3.53 -4.16
CA PHE A 29 4.50 2.80 -3.74
C PHE A 29 4.70 1.45 -4.45
N LYS A 30 3.63 0.86 -4.99
CA LYS A 30 3.64 -0.50 -5.57
C LYS A 30 4.68 -0.70 -6.66
N ILE A 31 5.07 0.36 -7.34
CA ILE A 31 6.14 0.34 -8.33
C ILE A 31 7.46 -0.18 -7.76
N ARG A 32 7.78 0.11 -6.50
CA ARG A 32 9.03 -0.28 -5.85
C ARG A 32 9.16 -1.80 -5.76
N GLY A 33 8.13 -2.44 -5.22
CA GLY A 33 8.07 -3.90 -5.12
C GLY A 33 8.01 -4.57 -6.50
N ALA A 34 7.20 -4.06 -7.42
CA ALA A 34 7.06 -4.61 -8.77
C ALA A 34 8.38 -4.57 -9.55
N VAL A 35 9.03 -3.41 -9.59
CA VAL A 35 10.34 -3.25 -10.29
C VAL A 35 11.40 -4.16 -9.67
N ASN A 36 11.47 -4.20 -8.34
CA ASN A 36 12.48 -5.02 -7.66
C ASN A 36 12.28 -6.51 -7.93
N ALA A 37 11.03 -7.00 -7.88
CA ALA A 37 10.71 -8.40 -8.14
C ALA A 37 11.08 -8.82 -9.58
N ILE A 38 10.74 -8.00 -10.57
CA ILE A 38 11.03 -8.33 -11.97
C ILE A 38 12.53 -8.25 -12.26
N ARG A 39 13.23 -7.25 -11.70
CA ARG A 39 14.70 -7.08 -11.92
C ARG A 39 15.56 -8.16 -11.27
N GLN A 40 15.14 -8.67 -10.12
CA GLN A 40 15.88 -9.72 -9.40
C GLN A 40 15.59 -11.13 -9.92
N ALA A 41 14.49 -11.30 -10.66
CA ALA A 41 14.14 -12.60 -11.20
C ALA A 41 15.13 -13.06 -12.27
N PRO A 42 15.43 -14.37 -12.33
CA PRO A 42 16.18 -14.97 -13.43
C PRO A 42 15.52 -14.62 -14.78
N ARG A 43 16.35 -14.32 -15.79
CA ARG A 43 15.87 -13.95 -17.13
C ARG A 43 14.98 -15.02 -17.77
N GLU A 44 15.26 -16.28 -17.47
CA GLU A 44 14.50 -17.44 -17.95
C GLU A 44 13.05 -17.39 -17.47
N LEU A 45 12.80 -16.92 -16.23
CA LEU A 45 11.45 -16.77 -15.68
C LEU A 45 10.71 -15.57 -16.25
N THR A 46 11.41 -14.51 -16.61
CA THR A 46 10.79 -13.30 -17.20
C THR A 46 10.70 -13.35 -18.71
N ALA A 47 11.39 -14.31 -19.38
CA ALA A 47 11.37 -14.45 -20.83
C ALA A 47 9.97 -14.72 -21.40
N ALA A 48 9.15 -15.48 -20.67
CA ALA A 48 7.75 -15.73 -21.03
C ALA A 48 6.81 -14.57 -20.60
N GLY A 49 7.33 -13.60 -19.85
CA GLY A 49 6.58 -12.47 -19.33
C GLY A 49 6.42 -12.49 -17.81
N VAL A 50 5.60 -11.58 -17.32
CA VAL A 50 5.24 -11.47 -15.89
C VAL A 50 3.73 -11.52 -15.73
N VAL A 51 3.28 -12.07 -14.60
CA VAL A 51 1.85 -12.24 -14.30
C VAL A 51 1.58 -11.68 -12.91
N THR A 52 0.46 -11.02 -12.71
CA THR A 52 -0.06 -10.69 -11.37
C THR A 52 -1.57 -10.76 -11.36
N ALA A 53 -2.16 -10.99 -10.18
CA ALA A 53 -3.60 -10.95 -9.97
C ALA A 53 -3.97 -9.75 -9.10
N SER A 54 -4.38 -8.67 -9.75
CA SER A 54 -4.76 -7.40 -9.11
C SER A 54 -5.48 -6.49 -10.10
N ALA A 55 -6.50 -5.75 -9.66
CA ALA A 55 -7.12 -4.68 -10.44
C ALA A 55 -6.72 -3.27 -9.97
N GLY A 56 -5.83 -3.16 -8.98
CA GLY A 56 -5.45 -1.88 -8.34
C GLY A 56 -4.01 -1.47 -8.61
N ASN A 57 -3.40 -0.83 -7.61
CA ASN A 57 -2.06 -0.26 -7.70
C ASN A 57 -0.96 -1.28 -8.06
N MET A 58 -1.09 -2.56 -7.62
CA MET A 58 -0.11 -3.58 -7.99
C MET A 58 -0.16 -3.93 -9.47
N ALA A 59 -1.36 -4.03 -10.04
CA ALA A 59 -1.55 -4.23 -11.48
C ALA A 59 -0.83 -3.15 -12.29
N GLN A 60 -1.03 -1.90 -11.93
CA GLN A 60 -0.36 -0.76 -12.57
C GLN A 60 1.16 -0.81 -12.38
N GLY A 61 1.62 -1.19 -11.18
CA GLY A 61 3.04 -1.35 -10.86
C GLY A 61 3.72 -2.40 -11.71
N VAL A 62 3.11 -3.58 -11.86
CA VAL A 62 3.66 -4.67 -12.67
C VAL A 62 3.62 -4.31 -14.16
N ALA A 63 2.49 -3.76 -14.67
CA ALA A 63 2.38 -3.34 -16.07
C ALA A 63 3.45 -2.29 -16.43
N TRP A 64 3.61 -1.26 -15.60
CA TRP A 64 4.63 -0.23 -15.81
C TRP A 64 6.05 -0.82 -15.76
N ALA A 65 6.36 -1.60 -14.74
CA ALA A 65 7.69 -2.18 -14.55
C ALA A 65 8.07 -3.13 -15.69
N ALA A 66 7.13 -3.96 -16.14
CA ALA A 66 7.31 -4.86 -17.26
C ALA A 66 7.60 -4.10 -18.56
N ARG A 67 6.83 -3.05 -18.86
CA ARG A 67 7.06 -2.18 -20.01
C ARG A 67 8.46 -1.56 -20.01
N GLU A 68 8.88 -0.97 -18.89
CA GLU A 68 10.22 -0.35 -18.76
C GLU A 68 11.36 -1.37 -18.86
N LEU A 69 11.11 -2.63 -18.55
CA LEU A 69 12.08 -3.73 -18.62
C LEU A 69 11.97 -4.54 -19.92
N GLY A 70 11.02 -4.19 -20.81
CA GLY A 70 10.84 -4.83 -22.11
C GLY A 70 10.32 -6.27 -22.03
N VAL A 71 9.52 -6.60 -21.00
CA VAL A 71 8.89 -7.94 -20.85
C VAL A 71 7.37 -7.83 -20.96
N PRO A 72 6.65 -8.85 -21.51
CA PRO A 72 5.20 -8.87 -21.53
C PRO A 72 4.60 -8.91 -20.12
N ALA A 73 3.43 -8.29 -19.91
CA ALA A 73 2.72 -8.36 -18.63
C ALA A 73 1.28 -8.82 -18.82
N THR A 74 0.89 -9.88 -18.13
CA THR A 74 -0.49 -10.38 -18.04
C THR A 74 -1.06 -10.02 -16.67
N ILE A 75 -2.16 -9.28 -16.67
CA ILE A 75 -2.81 -8.78 -15.47
C ILE A 75 -4.17 -9.45 -15.33
N VAL A 76 -4.26 -10.38 -14.39
CA VAL A 76 -5.51 -11.10 -14.09
C VAL A 76 -6.36 -10.25 -13.17
N VAL A 77 -7.58 -9.92 -13.60
CA VAL A 77 -8.52 -9.08 -12.86
C VAL A 77 -9.86 -9.78 -12.67
N PRO A 78 -10.59 -9.51 -11.59
CA PRO A 78 -11.94 -10.05 -11.43
C PRO A 78 -12.91 -9.37 -12.39
N GLN A 79 -13.87 -10.13 -12.93
CA GLN A 79 -14.99 -9.58 -13.69
C GLN A 79 -15.71 -8.48 -12.91
N GLY A 80 -16.09 -7.41 -13.62
CA GLY A 80 -16.72 -6.24 -13.02
C GLY A 80 -15.73 -5.23 -12.40
N ALA A 81 -14.43 -5.40 -12.60
CA ALA A 81 -13.46 -4.36 -12.23
C ALA A 81 -13.78 -3.04 -12.95
N PRO A 82 -13.63 -1.88 -12.29
CA PRO A 82 -13.95 -0.58 -12.90
C PRO A 82 -13.15 -0.32 -14.18
N GLN A 83 -13.83 0.10 -15.24
CA GLN A 83 -13.20 0.37 -16.54
C GLN A 83 -12.07 1.39 -16.47
N THR A 84 -12.16 2.37 -15.58
CA THR A 84 -11.08 3.35 -15.34
C THR A 84 -9.79 2.69 -14.85
N LYS A 85 -9.90 1.63 -14.02
CA LYS A 85 -8.74 0.84 -13.55
C LYS A 85 -8.17 -0.03 -14.66
N LEU A 86 -9.03 -0.68 -15.47
CA LEU A 86 -8.60 -1.50 -16.62
C LEU A 86 -7.87 -0.65 -17.65
N ALA A 87 -8.45 0.46 -18.06
CA ALA A 87 -7.82 1.40 -18.99
C ALA A 87 -6.48 1.95 -18.49
N ALA A 88 -6.33 2.15 -17.17
CA ALA A 88 -5.05 2.55 -16.60
C ALA A 88 -3.96 1.46 -16.74
N ILE A 89 -4.32 0.18 -16.55
CA ILE A 89 -3.42 -0.96 -16.72
C ILE A 89 -2.99 -1.08 -18.19
N GLU A 90 -3.93 -1.02 -19.13
CA GLU A 90 -3.67 -1.12 -20.57
C GLU A 90 -2.78 0.03 -21.08
N ARG A 91 -3.05 1.26 -20.63
CA ARG A 91 -2.22 2.43 -20.94
C ARG A 91 -0.76 2.26 -20.46
N LEU A 92 -0.55 1.50 -19.42
CA LEU A 92 0.76 1.16 -18.89
C LEU A 92 1.41 -0.04 -19.58
N GLY A 93 0.74 -0.67 -20.55
CA GLY A 93 1.26 -1.77 -21.36
C GLY A 93 0.91 -3.16 -20.84
N GLY A 94 0.03 -3.28 -19.85
CA GLY A 94 -0.47 -4.57 -19.35
C GLY A 94 -1.56 -5.15 -20.24
N THR A 95 -1.52 -6.46 -20.48
CA THR A 95 -2.62 -7.22 -21.11
C THR A 95 -3.58 -7.66 -20.00
N VAL A 96 -4.82 -7.17 -20.05
CA VAL A 96 -5.86 -7.50 -19.07
C VAL A 96 -6.53 -8.83 -19.42
N VAL A 97 -6.66 -9.71 -18.43
CA VAL A 97 -7.42 -10.96 -18.50
C VAL A 97 -8.50 -10.96 -17.41
N GLU A 98 -9.75 -10.76 -17.83
CA GLU A 98 -10.89 -10.77 -16.91
C GLU A 98 -11.37 -12.20 -16.64
N VAL A 99 -11.48 -12.56 -15.36
CA VAL A 99 -11.92 -13.91 -14.93
C VAL A 99 -12.96 -13.80 -13.81
N PRO A 100 -13.76 -14.87 -13.56
CA PRO A 100 -14.61 -14.94 -12.38
C PRO A 100 -13.81 -14.69 -11.10
N HIS A 101 -14.45 -14.05 -10.10
CA HIS A 101 -13.80 -13.70 -8.82
C HIS A 101 -13.09 -14.88 -8.17
N GLU A 102 -13.66 -16.07 -8.24
CA GLU A 102 -13.07 -17.29 -7.68
C GLU A 102 -11.73 -17.65 -8.34
N GLN A 103 -11.65 -17.58 -9.67
CA GLN A 103 -10.41 -17.84 -10.40
C GLN A 103 -9.34 -16.79 -10.14
N TRP A 104 -9.75 -15.52 -10.03
CA TRP A 104 -8.85 -14.43 -9.65
C TRP A 104 -8.28 -14.65 -8.24
N TRP A 105 -9.12 -15.02 -7.29
CA TRP A 105 -8.70 -15.32 -5.91
C TRP A 105 -7.78 -16.55 -5.86
N GLN A 106 -8.11 -17.60 -6.61
CA GLN A 106 -7.27 -18.78 -6.72
C GLN A 106 -5.87 -18.45 -7.26
N ALA A 107 -5.77 -17.58 -8.27
CA ALA A 107 -4.48 -17.15 -8.80
C ALA A 107 -3.62 -16.44 -7.74
N ILE A 108 -4.22 -15.65 -6.84
CA ILE A 108 -3.53 -15.04 -5.71
C ILE A 108 -3.04 -16.11 -4.73
N VAL A 109 -3.91 -17.03 -4.34
CA VAL A 109 -3.59 -18.05 -3.32
C VAL A 109 -2.51 -19.01 -3.83
N GLU A 110 -2.58 -19.42 -5.10
CA GLU A 110 -1.63 -20.35 -5.70
C GLU A 110 -0.32 -19.67 -6.17
N GLY A 111 -0.28 -18.34 -6.27
CA GLY A 111 0.87 -17.62 -6.83
C GLY A 111 1.15 -17.95 -8.30
N ARG A 112 0.09 -18.27 -9.06
CA ARG A 112 0.15 -18.60 -10.51
C ARG A 112 -1.21 -18.41 -11.17
N PHE A 113 -1.20 -18.31 -12.50
CA PHE A 113 -2.44 -18.34 -13.28
C PHE A 113 -2.35 -19.42 -14.37
N ALA A 114 -3.33 -20.32 -14.40
CA ALA A 114 -3.32 -21.47 -15.29
C ALA A 114 -3.31 -21.04 -16.78
N GLY A 115 -2.44 -21.66 -17.58
CA GLY A 115 -2.32 -21.36 -19.00
C GLY A 115 -1.52 -20.10 -19.35
N VAL A 116 -0.92 -19.42 -18.36
CA VAL A 116 -0.01 -18.30 -18.61
C VAL A 116 1.34 -18.60 -17.94
N ASP A 117 2.36 -18.74 -18.78
CA ASP A 117 3.73 -18.93 -18.33
C ASP A 117 4.36 -17.57 -17.95
N GLY A 118 5.38 -17.62 -17.09
CA GLY A 118 6.13 -16.44 -16.68
C GLY A 118 6.25 -16.29 -15.17
N LEU A 119 6.89 -15.20 -14.75
CA LEU A 119 7.05 -14.87 -13.34
C LEU A 119 5.73 -14.38 -12.76
N PHE A 120 5.16 -15.10 -11.81
CA PHE A 120 4.05 -14.55 -11.02
C PHE A 120 4.61 -13.60 -9.96
N VAL A 121 4.17 -12.34 -9.97
CA VAL A 121 4.52 -11.32 -8.96
C VAL A 121 3.36 -11.20 -7.99
N HIS A 122 3.52 -11.76 -6.80
CA HIS A 122 2.48 -11.72 -5.78
C HIS A 122 2.34 -10.31 -5.20
N PRO A 123 1.11 -9.76 -5.08
CA PRO A 123 0.90 -8.36 -4.71
C PRO A 123 1.35 -7.98 -3.28
N VAL A 124 1.69 -8.97 -2.43
CA VAL A 124 1.93 -8.75 -1.01
C VAL A 124 3.15 -9.47 -0.47
N GLN A 125 3.27 -10.82 -0.64
CA GLN A 125 4.12 -11.66 0.20
C GLN A 125 5.49 -12.05 -0.37
N ASP A 126 5.75 -11.78 -1.64
CA ASP A 126 7.03 -12.13 -2.27
C ASP A 126 8.17 -11.32 -1.64
N GLU A 127 9.25 -12.00 -1.25
CA GLU A 127 10.41 -11.33 -0.64
C GLU A 127 11.00 -10.21 -1.51
N PRO A 128 11.17 -10.38 -2.83
CA PRO A 128 11.62 -9.28 -3.67
C PRO A 128 10.65 -8.08 -3.69
N VAL A 129 9.33 -8.31 -3.55
CA VAL A 129 8.34 -7.24 -3.41
C VAL A 129 8.50 -6.52 -2.07
N LEU A 130 8.66 -7.27 -0.97
CA LEU A 130 8.91 -6.70 0.35
C LEU A 130 10.20 -5.88 0.38
N ALA A 131 11.29 -6.41 -0.18
CA ALA A 131 12.57 -5.71 -0.27
C ALA A 131 12.47 -4.42 -1.09
N GLY A 132 11.74 -4.44 -2.22
CA GLY A 132 11.46 -3.24 -3.00
C GLY A 132 10.70 -2.18 -2.20
N ASN A 133 9.67 -2.56 -1.46
CA ASN A 133 8.93 -1.68 -0.55
C ASN A 133 9.83 -1.16 0.59
N GLY A 134 10.75 -1.98 1.07
CA GLY A 134 11.73 -1.66 2.12
C GLY A 134 12.67 -0.52 1.73
N THR A 135 12.84 -0.23 0.44
CA THR A 135 13.63 0.93 0.00
C THR A 135 13.09 2.26 0.51
N ILE A 136 11.79 2.34 0.88
CA ILE A 136 11.23 3.50 1.57
C ILE A 136 11.86 3.63 2.96
N GLY A 137 12.01 2.53 3.68
CA GLY A 137 12.66 2.53 5.00
C GLY A 137 14.15 2.91 4.93
N LEU A 138 14.87 2.51 3.86
CA LEU A 138 16.24 2.98 3.61
C LEU A 138 16.29 4.51 3.47
N GLU A 139 15.39 5.06 2.64
CA GLU A 139 15.28 6.51 2.45
C GLU A 139 14.93 7.24 3.76
N LEU A 140 14.05 6.67 4.59
CA LEU A 140 13.67 7.25 5.88
C LEU A 140 14.82 7.21 6.90
N ALA A 141 15.60 6.13 6.94
CA ALA A 141 16.77 6.05 7.81
C ALA A 141 17.83 7.12 7.49
N GLU A 142 17.88 7.58 6.23
CA GLU A 142 18.76 8.67 5.79
C GLU A 142 18.13 10.06 6.05
N ASP A 143 16.83 10.23 5.72
CA ASP A 143 16.17 11.54 5.68
C ASP A 143 15.50 11.94 7.00
N ALA A 144 15.20 10.97 7.89
CA ALA A 144 14.46 11.15 9.13
C ALA A 144 14.96 10.20 10.24
N ALA A 145 16.27 10.09 10.42
CA ALA A 145 16.88 9.23 11.44
C ALA A 145 16.48 9.59 12.89
N ASP A 146 15.94 10.79 13.09
CA ASP A 146 15.45 11.35 14.35
C ASP A 146 13.92 11.25 14.49
N ALA A 147 13.23 10.52 13.62
CA ALA A 147 11.80 10.30 13.76
C ALA A 147 11.50 9.32 14.91
N ASP A 148 10.55 9.69 15.78
CA ASP A 148 10.09 8.82 16.85
C ASP A 148 9.27 7.65 16.32
N ALA A 149 8.45 7.92 15.30
CA ALA A 149 7.59 6.89 14.72
C ALA A 149 7.32 7.07 13.22
N VAL A 150 7.13 5.93 12.55
CA VAL A 150 6.66 5.84 11.17
C VAL A 150 5.30 5.14 11.16
N LEU A 151 4.29 5.79 10.58
CA LEU A 151 2.94 5.26 10.41
C LEU A 151 2.76 4.76 8.98
N VAL A 152 2.37 3.51 8.85
CA VAL A 152 2.29 2.82 7.56
C VAL A 152 0.90 2.24 7.35
N PRO A 153 0.20 2.57 6.25
CA PRO A 153 -1.07 1.94 5.91
C PRO A 153 -0.94 0.42 5.80
N TRP A 154 -1.91 -0.28 6.37
CA TRP A 154 -1.98 -1.75 6.34
C TRP A 154 -3.14 -2.21 5.45
N GLY A 155 -2.81 -2.96 4.41
CA GLY A 155 -3.74 -3.82 3.67
C GLY A 155 -3.29 -5.26 3.85
N GLY A 156 -2.53 -5.83 2.90
CA GLY A 156 -1.94 -7.16 3.05
C GLY A 156 -0.63 -7.22 3.87
N GLY A 157 -0.11 -6.09 4.35
CA GLY A 157 1.09 -6.02 5.20
C GLY A 157 2.43 -5.84 4.46
N GLY A 158 2.46 -5.95 3.13
CA GLY A 158 3.72 -5.91 2.38
C GLY A 158 4.46 -4.58 2.43
N LEU A 159 3.75 -3.45 2.51
CA LEU A 159 4.36 -2.13 2.69
C LEU A 159 4.98 -2.00 4.08
N PHE A 160 4.19 -2.31 5.10
CA PHE A 160 4.62 -2.25 6.50
C PHE A 160 5.85 -3.13 6.73
N THR A 161 5.77 -4.41 6.36
CA THR A 161 6.86 -5.37 6.60
C THR A 161 8.15 -4.92 5.92
N GLY A 162 8.09 -4.44 4.68
CA GLY A 162 9.27 -3.93 3.98
C GLY A 162 9.90 -2.73 4.71
N ILE A 163 9.12 -1.71 5.01
CA ILE A 163 9.60 -0.49 5.69
C ILE A 163 10.14 -0.82 7.08
N ALA A 164 9.36 -1.55 7.89
CA ALA A 164 9.72 -1.86 9.27
C ALA A 164 10.96 -2.76 9.37
N SER A 165 11.17 -3.69 8.42
CA SER A 165 12.39 -4.49 8.34
C SER A 165 13.64 -3.62 8.10
N ALA A 166 13.55 -2.64 7.20
CA ALA A 166 14.66 -1.73 6.95
C ALA A 166 14.94 -0.82 8.17
N LEU A 167 13.89 -0.28 8.80
CA LEU A 167 14.03 0.55 9.99
C LEU A 167 14.60 -0.23 11.18
N ALA A 168 14.17 -1.48 11.40
CA ALA A 168 14.71 -2.33 12.47
C ALA A 168 16.23 -2.54 12.34
N ALA A 169 16.74 -2.56 11.10
CA ALA A 169 18.18 -2.72 10.85
C ALA A 169 18.98 -1.40 10.92
N LEU A 170 18.40 -0.28 10.48
CA LEU A 170 19.12 0.97 10.23
C LEU A 170 18.76 2.11 11.18
N ALA A 171 17.55 2.11 11.73
CA ALA A 171 17.05 3.12 12.66
C ALA A 171 16.19 2.44 13.76
N PRO A 172 16.77 1.54 14.59
CA PRO A 172 16.03 0.70 15.53
C PRO A 172 15.33 1.48 16.64
N ALA A 173 15.63 2.75 16.82
CA ALA A 173 14.94 3.64 17.75
C ALA A 173 13.59 4.14 17.20
N THR A 174 13.37 4.11 15.89
CA THR A 174 12.14 4.56 15.25
C THR A 174 11.06 3.48 15.34
N ALA A 175 9.97 3.77 16.04
CA ALA A 175 8.84 2.86 16.18
C ALA A 175 8.04 2.76 14.87
N ALA A 176 7.65 1.55 14.45
CA ALA A 176 6.81 1.33 13.29
C ALA A 176 5.37 0.95 13.70
N TYR A 177 4.40 1.75 13.30
CA TYR A 177 2.98 1.53 13.56
C TYR A 177 2.21 1.25 12.27
N ALA A 178 1.34 0.25 12.30
CA ALA A 178 0.40 -0.01 11.21
C ALA A 178 -0.88 0.80 11.38
N VAL A 179 -1.54 1.17 10.28
CA VAL A 179 -2.83 1.87 10.31
C VAL A 179 -3.83 1.20 9.37
N GLU A 180 -4.99 0.83 9.91
CA GLU A 180 -6.09 0.18 9.20
C GLU A 180 -7.34 1.07 9.21
N PRO A 181 -8.25 0.94 8.20
CA PRO A 181 -9.57 1.51 8.28
C PRO A 181 -10.44 0.69 9.23
N GLU A 182 -11.36 1.32 9.95
CA GLU A 182 -12.32 0.66 10.84
C GLU A 182 -13.20 -0.38 10.14
N THR A 183 -13.38 -0.23 8.84
CA THR A 183 -14.21 -1.11 8.01
C THR A 183 -13.63 -2.50 7.75
N GLY A 184 -12.41 -2.76 8.26
CA GLY A 184 -11.74 -4.05 8.16
C GLY A 184 -10.35 -3.99 8.78
N ALA A 185 -10.24 -4.20 10.10
CA ALA A 185 -9.01 -4.05 10.88
C ALA A 185 -8.55 -5.38 11.51
N PRO A 186 -8.20 -6.41 10.69
CA PRO A 186 -7.81 -7.72 11.21
C PRO A 186 -6.48 -7.70 11.98
N LEU A 187 -5.57 -6.77 11.69
CA LEU A 187 -4.32 -6.65 12.44
C LEU A 187 -4.56 -6.13 13.86
N ASN A 188 -5.40 -5.11 14.02
CA ASN A 188 -5.81 -4.63 15.34
C ASN A 188 -6.46 -5.77 16.16
N ALA A 189 -7.34 -6.53 15.54
CA ALA A 189 -8.01 -7.67 16.18
C ALA A 189 -7.00 -8.78 16.54
N ALA A 190 -6.04 -9.07 15.68
CA ALA A 190 -5.00 -10.08 15.92
C ALA A 190 -4.05 -9.67 17.06
N LEU A 191 -3.65 -8.40 17.12
CA LEU A 191 -2.83 -7.88 18.22
C LEU A 191 -3.56 -7.98 19.57
N ALA A 192 -4.84 -7.62 19.60
CA ALA A 192 -5.66 -7.72 20.81
C ALA A 192 -5.87 -9.18 21.28
N ALA A 193 -5.95 -10.13 20.33
CA ALA A 193 -6.19 -11.54 20.62
C ALA A 193 -4.90 -12.37 20.79
N GLY A 194 -3.76 -11.84 20.38
CA GLY A 194 -2.48 -12.58 20.31
C GLY A 194 -2.37 -13.55 19.14
N ALA A 195 -3.37 -13.64 18.27
CA ALA A 195 -3.41 -14.52 17.09
C ALA A 195 -4.32 -13.96 16.00
N PRO A 196 -4.06 -14.30 14.71
CA PRO A 196 -4.92 -13.94 13.59
C PRO A 196 -6.37 -14.40 13.81
N ARG A 197 -7.31 -13.52 13.42
CA ARG A 197 -8.74 -13.83 13.39
C ARG A 197 -9.43 -13.03 12.30
N ASP A 198 -10.51 -13.58 11.80
CA ASP A 198 -11.38 -12.88 10.88
C ASP A 198 -12.15 -11.76 11.60
N VAL A 199 -12.41 -10.68 10.88
CA VAL A 199 -13.24 -9.56 11.30
C VAL A 199 -14.32 -9.28 10.27
N ASP A 200 -15.32 -8.51 10.65
CA ASP A 200 -16.26 -7.97 9.69
C ASP A 200 -15.53 -7.01 8.74
N TYR A 201 -15.87 -7.12 7.45
CA TYR A 201 -15.31 -6.27 6.41
C TYR A 201 -16.44 -5.63 5.61
N THR A 202 -16.40 -4.32 5.51
CA THR A 202 -17.31 -3.54 4.68
C THR A 202 -16.49 -2.79 3.62
N PRO A 203 -16.74 -3.02 2.31
CA PRO A 203 -16.14 -2.23 1.26
C PRO A 203 -16.39 -0.73 1.45
N SER A 204 -15.40 0.11 1.16
CA SER A 204 -15.50 1.56 1.31
C SER A 204 -14.61 2.27 0.27
N PHE A 205 -14.52 3.61 0.33
CA PHE A 205 -13.59 4.35 -0.53
C PHE A 205 -12.10 4.09 -0.20
N VAL A 206 -11.81 3.38 0.90
CA VAL A 206 -10.46 2.94 1.28
C VAL A 206 -10.21 1.56 0.69
N ASP A 207 -10.17 1.45 -0.63
CA ASP A 207 -10.10 0.18 -1.36
C ASP A 207 -8.66 -0.41 -1.47
N GLY A 208 -7.64 0.37 -1.11
CA GLY A 208 -6.24 -0.07 -1.08
C GLY A 208 -5.77 -0.66 0.27
N ALA A 209 -6.62 -0.65 1.30
CA ALA A 209 -6.32 -1.14 2.65
C ALA A 209 -7.59 -1.71 3.30
N GLY A 210 -7.40 -2.40 4.44
CA GLY A 210 -8.48 -3.12 5.10
C GLY A 210 -8.77 -4.47 4.45
N SER A 211 -9.16 -5.44 5.25
CA SER A 211 -9.50 -6.79 4.78
C SER A 211 -10.29 -7.55 5.86
N ARG A 212 -10.84 -8.73 5.48
CA ARG A 212 -11.50 -9.62 6.43
C ARG A 212 -10.50 -10.36 7.32
N ALA A 213 -9.33 -10.70 6.78
CA ALA A 213 -8.37 -11.57 7.44
C ALA A 213 -6.93 -11.17 7.12
N LEU A 214 -6.00 -11.60 7.97
CA LEU A 214 -4.57 -11.52 7.72
C LEU A 214 -4.10 -12.73 6.91
N LEU A 215 -3.12 -12.51 6.04
CA LEU A 215 -2.32 -13.61 5.50
C LEU A 215 -1.43 -14.15 6.63
N PRO A 216 -1.48 -15.46 6.97
CA PRO A 216 -0.72 -16.00 8.11
C PRO A 216 0.78 -15.71 8.01
N VAL A 217 1.37 -15.86 6.82
CA VAL A 217 2.79 -15.56 6.59
C VAL A 217 3.13 -14.09 6.85
N MET A 218 2.21 -13.17 6.59
CA MET A 218 2.42 -11.75 6.82
C MET A 218 2.28 -11.37 8.30
N TRP A 219 1.41 -12.06 9.05
CA TRP A 219 1.35 -11.93 10.49
C TRP A 219 2.68 -12.33 11.14
N GLU A 220 3.22 -13.49 10.80
CA GLU A 220 4.49 -13.98 11.36
C GLU A 220 5.66 -13.03 11.06
N ARG A 221 5.69 -12.49 9.82
CA ARG A 221 6.74 -11.55 9.41
C ARG A 221 6.63 -10.18 10.06
N ALA A 222 5.41 -9.67 10.21
CA ALA A 222 5.19 -8.30 10.70
C ALA A 222 5.17 -8.20 12.22
N ARG A 223 4.64 -9.22 12.93
CA ARG A 223 4.47 -9.20 14.38
C ARG A 223 5.70 -8.75 15.16
N PRO A 224 6.92 -9.25 14.91
CA PRO A 224 8.12 -8.82 15.65
C PRO A 224 8.58 -7.40 15.35
N LEU A 225 8.03 -6.76 14.30
CA LEU A 225 8.41 -5.43 13.83
C LEU A 225 7.41 -4.34 14.28
N LEU A 226 6.24 -4.75 14.79
CA LEU A 226 5.15 -3.86 15.16
C LEU A 226 5.38 -3.23 16.54
N ALA A 227 5.39 -1.90 16.60
CA ALA A 227 5.20 -1.18 17.86
C ALA A 227 3.72 -1.12 18.26
N GLY A 228 2.80 -1.29 17.31
CA GLY A 228 1.36 -1.33 17.50
C GLY A 228 0.59 -1.09 16.22
N SER A 229 -0.73 -0.98 16.33
CA SER A 229 -1.61 -0.66 15.22
C SER A 229 -2.75 0.27 15.66
N PHE A 230 -3.22 1.11 14.74
CA PHE A 230 -4.34 2.02 14.93
C PHE A 230 -5.43 1.75 13.90
N ALA A 231 -6.68 1.72 14.35
CA ALA A 231 -7.83 1.81 13.47
C ALA A 231 -8.32 3.26 13.42
N VAL A 232 -8.66 3.74 12.22
CA VAL A 232 -9.19 5.08 11.96
C VAL A 232 -10.52 4.98 11.24
N THR A 233 -11.42 5.95 11.50
CA THR A 233 -12.74 6.00 10.88
C THR A 233 -12.67 6.47 9.43
N LEU A 234 -13.72 6.21 8.66
CA LEU A 234 -13.84 6.75 7.30
C LEU A 234 -13.87 8.28 7.30
N ASP A 235 -14.51 8.90 8.29
CA ASP A 235 -14.55 10.36 8.43
C ASP A 235 -13.16 10.95 8.70
N GLN A 236 -12.38 10.33 9.60
CA GLN A 236 -10.99 10.73 9.86
C GLN A 236 -10.13 10.58 8.60
N THR A 237 -10.34 9.52 7.84
CA THR A 237 -9.62 9.27 6.59
C THR A 237 -9.98 10.30 5.53
N ALA A 238 -11.27 10.61 5.34
CA ALA A 238 -11.74 11.64 4.41
C ALA A 238 -11.20 13.02 4.79
N ALA A 239 -11.22 13.36 6.09
CA ALA A 239 -10.63 14.61 6.58
C ALA A 239 -9.12 14.70 6.29
N ALA A 240 -8.38 13.59 6.44
CA ALA A 240 -6.96 13.53 6.12
C ALA A 240 -6.69 13.67 4.61
N VAL A 241 -7.50 13.05 3.72
CA VAL A 241 -7.41 13.25 2.26
C VAL A 241 -7.60 14.72 1.93
N ARG A 242 -8.63 15.36 2.49
CA ARG A 242 -8.90 16.79 2.26
C ARG A 242 -7.74 17.66 2.76
N LEU A 243 -7.23 17.38 3.94
CA LEU A 243 -6.09 18.14 4.52
C LEU A 243 -4.83 18.03 3.64
N LEU A 244 -4.53 16.84 3.11
CA LEU A 244 -3.42 16.63 2.17
C LEU A 244 -3.59 17.52 0.92
N ALA A 245 -4.78 17.57 0.35
CA ALA A 245 -5.05 18.42 -0.80
C ALA A 245 -4.94 19.92 -0.47
N GLU A 246 -5.51 20.37 0.65
CA GLU A 246 -5.59 21.77 1.04
C GLU A 246 -4.27 22.33 1.58
N ARG A 247 -3.49 21.56 2.32
CA ARG A 247 -2.27 22.01 3.02
C ARG A 247 -0.98 21.55 2.35
N ALA A 248 -0.92 20.32 1.87
CA ALA A 248 0.27 19.78 1.22
C ALA A 248 0.23 19.89 -0.31
N ARG A 249 -0.92 20.21 -0.92
CA ARG A 249 -1.14 20.20 -2.37
C ARG A 249 -0.93 18.81 -3.00
N VAL A 250 -1.31 17.81 -2.25
CA VAL A 250 -1.11 16.40 -2.58
C VAL A 250 -2.45 15.70 -2.70
N VAL A 251 -2.66 14.97 -3.78
CA VAL A 251 -3.82 14.08 -3.95
C VAL A 251 -3.46 12.70 -3.38
N ALA A 252 -4.23 12.23 -2.41
CA ALA A 252 -4.11 10.89 -1.85
C ALA A 252 -5.41 10.10 -2.02
N GLU A 253 -5.29 8.79 -2.23
CA GLU A 253 -6.40 7.84 -2.09
C GLU A 253 -6.68 7.57 -0.59
N GLY A 254 -7.80 6.92 -0.28
CA GLY A 254 -8.16 6.63 1.10
C GLY A 254 -7.06 5.88 1.85
N ALA A 255 -6.49 4.82 1.26
CA ALA A 255 -5.37 4.09 1.85
C ALA A 255 -4.13 4.96 2.07
N GLY A 256 -3.87 5.92 1.17
CA GLY A 256 -2.75 6.86 1.27
C GLY A 256 -2.88 7.87 2.41
N ALA A 257 -4.08 8.09 2.93
CA ALA A 257 -4.36 9.06 3.99
C ALA A 257 -4.46 8.45 5.41
N LEU A 258 -4.52 7.11 5.53
CA LEU A 258 -4.69 6.43 6.82
C LEU A 258 -3.62 6.83 7.85
N ALA A 259 -2.35 6.88 7.43
CA ALA A 259 -1.24 7.24 8.30
C ALA A 259 -1.41 8.64 8.90
N LEU A 260 -1.79 9.62 8.07
CA LEU A 260 -2.05 10.98 8.53
C LEU A 260 -3.28 11.04 9.45
N ALA A 261 -4.35 10.31 9.14
CA ALA A 261 -5.54 10.25 10.00
C ALA A 261 -5.20 9.75 11.41
N ALA A 262 -4.33 8.74 11.52
CA ALA A 262 -3.86 8.25 12.81
C ALA A 262 -2.96 9.27 13.52
N ALA A 263 -2.02 9.92 12.83
CA ALA A 263 -1.14 10.93 13.41
C ALA A 263 -1.92 12.11 14.01
N LEU A 264 -2.94 12.59 13.29
CA LEU A 264 -3.81 13.70 13.74
C LEU A 264 -4.68 13.34 14.94
N SER A 265 -4.86 12.07 15.27
CA SER A 265 -5.68 11.65 16.41
C SER A 265 -5.05 11.94 17.78
N GLY A 266 -3.75 12.28 17.82
CA GLY A 266 -2.98 12.46 19.07
C GLY A 266 -2.75 11.19 19.88
N ARG A 267 -3.10 10.01 19.34
CA ARG A 267 -2.91 8.71 20.02
C ARG A 267 -1.53 8.09 19.77
N VAL A 268 -0.83 8.55 18.74
CA VAL A 268 0.49 8.00 18.37
C VAL A 268 1.56 8.61 19.26
N PRO A 269 2.38 7.80 19.94
CA PRO A 269 3.48 8.29 20.76
C PRO A 269 4.58 8.95 19.90
N GLY A 270 5.21 10.00 20.45
CA GLY A 270 6.34 10.71 19.84
C GLY A 270 6.00 12.13 19.41
N ASP A 271 7.04 12.93 19.27
CA ASP A 271 6.96 14.35 18.92
C ASP A 271 7.23 14.59 17.43
N LYS A 272 7.89 13.64 16.73
CA LYS A 272 8.19 13.67 15.30
C LYS A 272 7.70 12.40 14.61
N LEU A 273 6.61 12.53 13.84
CA LEU A 273 5.92 11.42 13.19
C LEU A 273 6.09 11.49 11.66
N VAL A 274 6.42 10.37 11.05
CA VAL A 274 6.44 10.23 9.58
C VAL A 274 5.23 9.43 9.12
N CYS A 275 4.42 10.00 8.24
CA CYS A 275 3.26 9.38 7.63
C CYS A 275 3.56 8.95 6.20
N ILE A 276 3.36 7.68 5.87
CA ILE A 276 3.51 7.19 4.49
C ILE A 276 2.23 7.51 3.70
N VAL A 277 2.33 8.44 2.75
CA VAL A 277 1.26 8.70 1.76
C VAL A 277 1.42 7.69 0.64
N SER A 278 0.85 6.51 0.82
CA SER A 278 1.16 5.30 0.05
C SER A 278 0.70 5.32 -1.40
N GLY A 279 -0.33 6.11 -1.72
CA GLY A 279 -0.87 6.24 -3.08
C GLY A 279 -1.85 7.39 -3.23
N GLY A 280 -2.15 7.75 -4.49
CA GLY A 280 -3.03 8.85 -4.87
C GLY A 280 -4.06 8.48 -5.95
N ASN A 281 -4.23 7.20 -6.27
CA ASN A 281 -5.13 6.72 -7.31
C ASN A 281 -6.59 6.67 -6.82
N ILE A 282 -7.16 7.83 -6.56
CA ILE A 282 -8.55 8.01 -6.13
C ILE A 282 -9.47 8.35 -7.31
N ASP A 283 -10.70 7.85 -7.26
CA ASP A 283 -11.75 8.24 -8.20
C ASP A 283 -12.10 9.72 -8.05
N ALA A 284 -12.27 10.43 -9.18
CA ALA A 284 -12.50 11.87 -9.21
C ALA A 284 -13.79 12.29 -8.47
N GLU A 285 -14.86 11.50 -8.56
CA GLU A 285 -16.12 11.80 -7.87
C GLU A 285 -16.00 11.61 -6.35
N ARG A 286 -15.26 10.57 -5.93
CA ARG A 286 -14.93 10.36 -4.51
C ARG A 286 -14.09 11.51 -3.97
N LEU A 287 -13.06 11.93 -4.70
CA LEU A 287 -12.25 13.09 -4.32
C LEU A 287 -13.09 14.37 -4.24
N ALA A 288 -13.95 14.62 -5.22
CA ALA A 288 -14.84 15.78 -5.22
C ALA A 288 -15.78 15.79 -4.00
N THR A 289 -16.32 14.63 -3.62
CA THR A 289 -17.13 14.48 -2.41
C THR A 289 -16.36 14.84 -1.16
N ILE A 290 -15.13 14.34 -1.02
CA ILE A 290 -14.25 14.63 0.12
C ILE A 290 -13.90 16.11 0.19
N LEU A 291 -13.56 16.74 -0.93
CA LEU A 291 -13.19 18.16 -0.97
C LEU A 291 -14.38 19.08 -0.62
N ARG A 292 -15.63 18.63 -0.82
CA ARG A 292 -16.84 19.31 -0.35
C ARG A 292 -17.18 19.05 1.12
N GLY A 293 -16.35 18.25 1.82
CA GLY A 293 -16.52 17.93 3.23
C GLY A 293 -17.36 16.68 3.52
N GLY A 294 -17.70 15.89 2.50
CA GLY A 294 -18.41 14.63 2.66
C GLY A 294 -17.45 13.44 2.82
N THR A 295 -18.00 12.30 3.26
CA THR A 295 -17.31 11.00 3.35
C THR A 295 -17.95 10.07 2.32
N PRO A 296 -17.22 9.61 1.27
CA PRO A 296 -17.75 8.64 0.31
C PRO A 296 -18.04 7.29 0.97
N ALA A 297 -19.01 6.57 0.42
CA ALA A 297 -19.30 5.20 0.83
C ALA A 297 -18.18 4.23 0.40
#